data_82f05044fc04a8f95132ccfe764ddaaf
#
_entry.id   82f05044fc04a8f95132ccfe764ddaaf
#
_cell.length_a   1.000
_cell.length_b   1.000
_cell.length_c   1.000
_cell.angle_alpha   90.00
_cell.angle_beta   90.00
_cell.angle_gamma   90.00
#
_symmetry.space_group_name_H-M   'P 1'
#
loop_
_entity.id
_entity.type
_entity.pdbx_description
1 polymer ?
#
loop_
_entity_poly.entity_id
_entity_poly.type
_entity_poly.pdbx_seq_one_letter_code
_entity_poly.pdbx_strand_id
1 'polypeptide(L)'
;MFLHLGSVDADEARPGTWARYALSDRAPRYAVADMDFGVMYGAYRPAEADSEYWRIANFLFPFYAMVPTGVLGLEVRVRAWVPMDDEHTLAISIARSAQGVRSAGRQVVRPPETLPNTTDWYGRFRCVANAGNDYLIDRTAQKTTSYTGIDAIFLQDQAVTESMGAIYDRTNERLGTSDQMIIRTRKRLIDAARALRDTGKVPPGVDDPGVYAVRSGGALLVRGADWVEATRELRKAGIEHPGLTRAVLGGLPAV
;
A
#
# COMPACT_ATOMS: atom_id res chain seq x y z
N MET A 1 -4.73 11.26 1.73
CA MET A 1 -5.53 11.84 0.63
C MET A 1 -5.07 13.24 0.23
N PHE A 2 -4.84 14.15 1.17
CA PHE A 2 -4.35 15.50 0.85
C PHE A 2 -2.97 15.50 0.20
N LEU A 3 -2.03 14.69 0.67
CA LEU A 3 -0.68 14.61 0.13
C LEU A 3 -0.67 14.40 -1.39
N HIS A 4 -1.57 13.56 -1.90
CA HIS A 4 -1.65 13.22 -3.33
C HIS A 4 -2.76 13.99 -4.06
N LEU A 5 -3.23 15.12 -3.53
CA LEU A 5 -4.21 15.96 -4.20
C LEU A 5 -3.63 16.52 -5.51
N GLY A 6 -4.38 16.39 -6.59
CA GLY A 6 -3.92 16.69 -7.95
C GLY A 6 -3.27 15.50 -8.67
N SER A 7 -3.01 14.39 -7.96
CA SER A 7 -2.48 13.16 -8.56
C SER A 7 -3.56 12.12 -8.91
N VAL A 8 -4.83 12.41 -8.61
CA VAL A 8 -5.98 11.54 -8.89
C VAL A 8 -7.00 12.30 -9.69
N ASP A 9 -7.37 11.76 -10.84
CA ASP A 9 -8.40 12.34 -11.69
C ASP A 9 -9.79 12.10 -11.09
N ALA A 10 -10.58 13.17 -10.91
CA ALA A 10 -11.96 13.08 -10.41
C ALA A 10 -12.88 12.35 -11.40
N ASP A 11 -12.55 12.37 -12.69
CA ASP A 11 -13.32 11.67 -13.74
C ASP A 11 -13.19 10.13 -13.65
N GLU A 12 -12.25 9.63 -12.85
CA GLU A 12 -12.10 8.21 -12.55
C GLU A 12 -13.05 7.71 -11.44
N ALA A 13 -13.87 8.58 -10.85
CA ALA A 13 -14.78 8.22 -9.76
C ALA A 13 -16.04 7.47 -10.23
N ARG A 14 -15.84 6.31 -10.85
CA ARG A 14 -16.92 5.43 -11.32
C ARG A 14 -17.36 4.47 -10.20
N PRO A 15 -18.62 3.98 -10.22
CA PRO A 15 -19.05 2.92 -9.31
C PRO A 15 -18.06 1.74 -9.31
N GLY A 16 -17.77 1.20 -8.14
CA GLY A 16 -16.81 0.10 -7.97
C GLY A 16 -15.33 0.50 -7.92
N THR A 17 -14.99 1.78 -8.13
CA THR A 17 -13.61 2.26 -8.02
C THR A 17 -13.33 2.84 -6.63
N TRP A 18 -12.07 2.73 -6.18
CA TRP A 18 -11.67 3.32 -4.89
C TRP A 18 -11.87 4.83 -4.86
N ALA A 19 -11.68 5.52 -5.98
CA ALA A 19 -11.83 6.96 -6.07
C ALA A 19 -13.26 7.39 -5.73
N ARG A 20 -14.26 6.68 -6.26
CA ARG A 20 -15.67 6.91 -5.96
C ARG A 20 -15.94 6.91 -4.46
N TYR A 21 -15.57 5.82 -3.79
CA TYR A 21 -15.87 5.64 -2.36
C TYR A 21 -14.98 6.49 -1.46
N ALA A 22 -13.73 6.74 -1.85
CA ALA A 22 -12.85 7.63 -1.11
C ALA A 22 -13.26 9.10 -1.18
N LEU A 23 -13.93 9.52 -2.25
CA LEU A 23 -14.48 10.86 -2.38
C LEU A 23 -15.82 11.00 -1.63
N SER A 24 -16.67 9.97 -1.62
CA SER A 24 -17.96 9.98 -0.94
C SER A 24 -17.84 9.93 0.58
N ASP A 25 -16.88 9.17 1.12
CA ASP A 25 -16.59 9.08 2.55
C ASP A 25 -15.07 9.15 2.78
N ARG A 26 -14.63 10.28 3.35
CA ARG A 26 -13.20 10.55 3.64
C ARG A 26 -12.74 10.02 5.00
N ALA A 27 -13.65 9.48 5.81
CA ALA A 27 -13.37 8.96 7.14
C ALA A 27 -13.67 7.46 7.23
N PRO A 28 -12.87 6.60 6.57
CA PRO A 28 -13.07 5.16 6.62
C PRO A 28 -12.96 4.62 8.04
N ARG A 29 -13.68 3.56 8.31
CA ARG A 29 -13.47 2.73 9.49
C ARG A 29 -12.39 1.69 9.19
N TYR A 30 -11.80 1.14 10.25
CA TYR A 30 -10.64 0.27 10.13
C TYR A 30 -10.85 -1.02 10.92
N ALA A 31 -10.34 -2.12 10.36
CA ALA A 31 -10.24 -3.42 11.02
C ALA A 31 -8.84 -3.99 10.78
N VAL A 32 -8.32 -4.73 11.75
CA VAL A 32 -6.98 -5.32 11.69
C VAL A 32 -7.09 -6.79 12.12
N ALA A 33 -6.40 -7.67 11.42
CA ALA A 33 -6.31 -9.10 11.73
C ALA A 33 -4.86 -9.57 11.70
N ASP A 34 -4.50 -10.44 12.65
CA ASP A 34 -3.23 -11.16 12.62
C ASP A 34 -3.33 -12.33 11.66
N MET A 35 -2.30 -12.47 10.84
CA MET A 35 -2.16 -13.52 9.85
C MET A 35 -0.79 -14.20 10.00
N ASP A 36 -0.64 -15.39 9.46
CA ASP A 36 0.65 -16.10 9.50
C ASP A 36 1.74 -15.32 8.75
N PHE A 37 1.40 -14.65 7.66
CA PHE A 37 2.34 -13.80 6.92
C PHE A 37 2.69 -12.48 7.64
N GLY A 38 1.93 -12.04 8.62
CA GLY A 38 2.11 -10.74 9.27
C GLY A 38 0.80 -10.13 9.75
N VAL A 39 0.42 -8.97 9.23
CA VAL A 39 -0.79 -8.23 9.62
C VAL A 39 -1.62 -7.89 8.40
N MET A 40 -2.91 -8.13 8.47
CA MET A 40 -3.88 -7.69 7.48
C MET A 40 -4.72 -6.54 8.01
N TYR A 41 -5.04 -5.61 7.16
CA TYR A 41 -5.77 -4.40 7.46
C TYR A 41 -6.87 -4.18 6.43
N GLY A 42 -8.05 -3.79 6.89
CA GLY A 42 -9.18 -3.38 6.07
C GLY A 42 -9.61 -1.96 6.40
N ALA A 43 -9.61 -1.07 5.41
CA ALA A 43 -10.26 0.24 5.51
C ALA A 43 -11.59 0.17 4.78
N TYR A 44 -12.69 0.38 5.48
CA TYR A 44 -14.02 0.20 4.91
C TYR A 44 -14.93 1.42 5.10
N ARG A 45 -15.85 1.56 4.19
CA ARG A 45 -16.83 2.66 4.15
C ARG A 45 -18.10 2.22 3.45
N PRO A 46 -19.23 2.93 3.67
CA PRO A 46 -20.48 2.65 2.97
C PRO A 46 -20.31 2.69 1.44
N ALA A 47 -20.96 1.80 0.75
CA ALA A 47 -21.09 1.73 -0.69
C ALA A 47 -22.59 1.74 -1.09
N GLU A 48 -22.92 1.20 -2.26
CA GLU A 48 -24.30 1.13 -2.74
C GLU A 48 -25.14 0.13 -1.93
N ALA A 49 -26.43 0.43 -1.76
CA ALA A 49 -27.39 -0.41 -1.03
C ALA A 49 -26.85 -0.89 0.34
N ASP A 50 -26.92 -2.19 0.62
CA ASP A 50 -26.45 -2.79 1.87
C ASP A 50 -25.00 -3.31 1.76
N SER A 51 -24.16 -2.60 1.03
CA SER A 51 -22.75 -2.97 0.83
C SER A 51 -21.79 -1.98 1.46
N GLU A 52 -20.55 -2.46 1.64
CA GLU A 52 -19.40 -1.69 2.10
C GLU A 52 -18.24 -1.92 1.14
N TYR A 53 -17.55 -0.82 0.80
CA TYR A 53 -16.31 -0.91 0.04
C TYR A 53 -15.12 -1.06 0.98
N TRP A 54 -14.41 -2.14 0.81
CA TRP A 54 -13.23 -2.51 1.59
C TRP A 54 -11.96 -2.34 0.77
N ARG A 55 -10.95 -1.75 1.38
CA ARG A 55 -9.56 -1.73 0.88
C ARG A 55 -8.70 -2.56 1.81
N ILE A 56 -8.24 -3.70 1.32
CA ILE A 56 -7.49 -4.68 2.08
C ILE A 56 -6.02 -4.55 1.73
N ALA A 57 -5.20 -4.26 2.74
CA ALA A 57 -3.76 -4.15 2.67
C ALA A 57 -3.10 -5.20 3.57
N ASN A 58 -1.88 -5.60 3.24
CA ASN A 58 -1.12 -6.55 4.02
C ASN A 58 0.27 -6.01 4.35
N PHE A 59 0.71 -6.27 5.56
CA PHE A 59 2.12 -6.24 5.93
C PHE A 59 2.62 -7.69 6.03
N LEU A 60 3.64 -8.02 5.26
CA LEU A 60 4.26 -9.34 5.26
C LEU A 60 5.63 -9.24 5.93
N PHE A 61 5.92 -10.15 6.85
CA PHE A 61 7.22 -10.19 7.49
C PHE A 61 8.35 -10.35 6.47
N PRO A 62 9.53 -9.75 6.71
CA PRO A 62 9.81 -8.78 7.77
C PRO A 62 9.60 -7.32 7.36
N PHE A 63 9.46 -6.99 6.06
CA PHE A 63 9.47 -5.60 5.56
C PHE A 63 8.66 -5.38 4.27
N TYR A 64 7.77 -6.29 3.92
CA TYR A 64 6.96 -6.13 2.72
C TYR A 64 5.60 -5.51 3.05
N ALA A 65 5.16 -4.57 2.23
CA ALA A 65 3.84 -3.96 2.31
C ALA A 65 3.09 -4.12 0.99
N MET A 66 1.86 -4.59 1.05
CA MET A 66 0.98 -4.70 -0.11
C MET A 66 -0.07 -3.60 -0.04
N VAL A 67 0.07 -2.62 -0.92
CA VAL A 67 -0.85 -1.49 -1.01
C VAL A 67 -2.17 -1.94 -1.67
N PRO A 68 -3.34 -1.54 -1.14
CA PRO A 68 -4.65 -1.98 -1.65
C PRO A 68 -5.05 -1.20 -2.91
N THR A 69 -4.31 -1.38 -3.99
CA THR A 69 -4.59 -0.78 -5.30
C THR A 69 -5.35 -1.76 -6.19
N GLY A 70 -6.24 -1.24 -7.03
CA GLY A 70 -7.00 -2.08 -7.95
C GLY A 70 -8.07 -2.93 -7.27
N VAL A 71 -8.52 -3.95 -7.99
CA VAL A 71 -9.53 -4.92 -7.55
C VAL A 71 -8.86 -6.13 -6.92
N LEU A 72 -9.34 -6.52 -5.74
CA LEU A 72 -8.85 -7.71 -5.06
C LEU A 72 -9.00 -8.95 -5.96
N GLY A 73 -7.95 -9.73 -6.07
CA GLY A 73 -7.91 -10.93 -6.93
C GLY A 73 -7.28 -10.71 -8.31
N LEU A 74 -7.11 -9.48 -8.78
CA LEU A 74 -6.59 -9.20 -10.13
C LEU A 74 -5.15 -8.70 -10.17
N GLU A 75 -4.72 -8.00 -9.14
CA GLU A 75 -3.40 -7.37 -9.09
C GLU A 75 -2.59 -7.86 -7.90
N VAL A 76 -1.28 -7.87 -8.08
CA VAL A 76 -0.32 -8.02 -6.98
C VAL A 76 0.60 -6.82 -7.03
N ARG A 77 0.62 -6.02 -5.96
CA ARG A 77 1.54 -4.90 -5.79
C ARG A 77 2.18 -4.97 -4.41
N VAL A 78 3.48 -5.10 -4.41
CA VAL A 78 4.27 -5.23 -3.20
C VAL A 78 5.33 -4.14 -3.21
N ARG A 79 5.52 -3.49 -2.06
CA ARG A 79 6.69 -2.67 -1.78
C ARG A 79 7.50 -3.35 -0.69
N ALA A 80 8.80 -3.47 -0.91
CA ALA A 80 9.73 -3.88 0.13
C ALA A 80 10.50 -2.64 0.62
N TRP A 81 10.52 -2.48 1.92
CA TRP A 81 11.26 -1.43 2.61
C TRP A 81 12.44 -2.10 3.33
N VAL A 82 13.48 -2.39 2.55
CA VAL A 82 14.62 -3.20 3.02
C VAL A 82 15.59 -2.33 3.79
N PRO A 83 15.73 -2.50 5.10
CA PRO A 83 16.72 -1.75 5.87
C PRO A 83 18.13 -2.12 5.40
N MET A 84 18.93 -1.11 5.06
CA MET A 84 20.33 -1.26 4.70
C MET A 84 21.23 -1.03 5.91
N ASP A 85 20.85 -0.05 6.72
CA ASP A 85 21.42 0.31 8.02
C ASP A 85 20.40 1.12 8.83
N ASP A 86 20.82 1.82 9.88
CA ASP A 86 19.93 2.59 10.75
C ASP A 86 19.38 3.86 10.07
N GLU A 87 20.01 4.35 9.01
CA GLU A 87 19.66 5.60 8.32
C GLU A 87 19.20 5.40 6.88
N HIS A 88 19.42 4.22 6.28
CA HIS A 88 19.15 3.96 4.88
C HIS A 88 18.20 2.79 4.67
N THR A 89 17.26 2.98 3.75
CA THR A 89 16.29 1.96 3.34
C THR A 89 16.25 1.86 1.81
N LEU A 90 16.39 0.65 1.28
CA LEU A 90 16.17 0.38 -0.13
C LEU A 90 14.67 0.12 -0.38
N ALA A 91 14.02 0.97 -1.17
CA ALA A 91 12.63 0.81 -1.55
C ALA A 91 12.53 0.05 -2.89
N ILE A 92 11.90 -1.13 -2.87
CA ILE A 92 11.68 -1.96 -4.06
C ILE A 92 10.18 -2.03 -4.33
N SER A 93 9.77 -1.83 -5.59
CA SER A 93 8.38 -2.01 -6.01
C SER A 93 8.26 -3.18 -6.97
N ILE A 94 7.36 -4.11 -6.67
CA ILE A 94 7.05 -5.27 -7.49
C ILE A 94 5.56 -5.19 -7.84
N ALA A 95 5.24 -5.27 -9.13
CA ALA A 95 3.86 -5.26 -9.59
C ALA A 95 3.62 -6.34 -10.65
N ARG A 96 2.50 -7.04 -10.52
CA ARG A 96 1.98 -7.97 -11.51
C ARG A 96 0.48 -7.75 -11.65
N SER A 97 0.01 -7.52 -12.87
CA SER A 97 -1.42 -7.47 -13.18
C SER A 97 -1.82 -8.70 -14.01
N ALA A 98 -3.06 -9.14 -13.87
CA ALA A 98 -3.60 -10.17 -14.74
C ALA A 98 -3.56 -9.71 -16.20
N GLN A 99 -3.35 -10.65 -17.13
CA GLN A 99 -3.22 -10.33 -18.55
C GLN A 99 -4.50 -9.65 -19.06
N GLY A 100 -4.37 -8.54 -19.75
CA GLY A 100 -5.50 -7.76 -20.29
C GLY A 100 -6.15 -6.80 -19.30
N VAL A 101 -5.80 -6.86 -18.01
CA VAL A 101 -6.29 -5.90 -17.01
C VAL A 101 -5.35 -4.68 -17.01
N ARG A 102 -5.84 -3.57 -17.56
CA ARG A 102 -5.23 -2.27 -17.25
C ARG A 102 -5.75 -1.84 -15.88
N SER A 103 -4.87 -1.46 -14.97
CA SER A 103 -5.27 -0.83 -13.71
C SER A 103 -6.35 0.22 -14.00
N ALA A 104 -7.54 0.01 -13.46
CA ALA A 104 -8.57 1.03 -13.46
C ALA A 104 -8.09 2.15 -12.51
N GLY A 105 -7.82 3.31 -13.05
CA GLY A 105 -7.13 4.41 -12.38
C GLY A 105 -5.65 4.44 -12.79
N ARG A 106 -5.43 4.95 -13.98
CA ARG A 106 -4.14 5.00 -14.65
C ARG A 106 -3.29 6.14 -14.09
N GLN A 107 -2.82 5.98 -12.87
CA GLN A 107 -1.51 6.54 -12.63
C GLN A 107 -0.51 5.57 -13.28
N VAL A 108 0.02 5.97 -14.42
CA VAL A 108 1.31 5.46 -14.85
C VAL A 108 2.26 5.86 -13.72
N VAL A 109 2.50 4.94 -12.79
CA VAL A 109 3.54 5.13 -11.78
C VAL A 109 4.83 5.13 -12.58
N ARG A 110 5.22 6.31 -13.07
CA ARG A 110 6.55 6.48 -13.62
C ARG A 110 7.51 6.18 -12.48
N PRO A 111 8.45 5.27 -12.68
CA PRO A 111 9.54 5.16 -11.72
C PRO A 111 10.21 6.55 -11.63
N PRO A 112 10.64 6.96 -10.44
CA PRO A 112 11.35 8.21 -10.29
C PRO A 112 12.62 8.18 -11.14
N GLU A 113 12.99 9.32 -11.70
CA GLU A 113 14.26 9.47 -12.39
C GLU A 113 15.39 9.26 -11.38
N THR A 114 16.39 8.47 -11.77
CA THR A 114 17.53 8.14 -10.91
C THR A 114 18.83 8.71 -11.46
N LEU A 115 19.72 9.08 -10.56
CA LEU A 115 21.10 9.40 -10.88
C LEU A 115 21.82 8.15 -11.43
N PRO A 116 22.90 8.32 -12.23
CA PRO A 116 23.75 7.20 -12.60
C PRO A 116 24.24 6.45 -11.36
N ASN A 117 24.15 5.13 -11.39
CA ASN A 117 24.65 4.31 -10.30
C ASN A 117 26.17 4.45 -10.15
N THR A 118 26.64 4.58 -8.93
CA THR A 118 28.05 4.49 -8.58
C THR A 118 28.45 3.06 -8.20
N THR A 119 29.72 2.82 -7.94
CA THR A 119 30.22 1.50 -7.52
C THR A 119 29.98 1.22 -6.03
N ASP A 120 29.78 2.27 -5.23
CA ASP A 120 29.49 2.11 -3.80
C ASP A 120 28.06 1.64 -3.54
N TRP A 121 27.83 1.10 -2.34
CA TRP A 121 26.56 0.51 -1.94
C TRP A 121 25.41 1.53 -1.89
N TYR A 122 25.67 2.75 -1.42
CA TYR A 122 24.66 3.80 -1.23
C TYR A 122 24.43 4.65 -2.49
N GLY A 123 25.31 4.59 -3.46
CA GLY A 123 25.21 5.38 -4.70
C GLY A 123 24.36 4.72 -5.79
N ARG A 124 23.51 3.75 -5.44
CA ARG A 124 22.64 3.06 -6.39
C ARG A 124 21.19 3.45 -6.21
N PHE A 125 20.47 3.62 -7.32
CA PHE A 125 19.05 3.93 -7.37
C PHE A 125 18.68 5.23 -6.63
N ARG A 126 19.60 6.17 -6.52
CA ARG A 126 19.35 7.48 -5.90
C ARG A 126 18.47 8.33 -6.81
N CYS A 127 17.38 8.87 -6.25
CA CYS A 127 16.49 9.73 -7.02
C CYS A 127 17.14 11.07 -7.36
N VAL A 128 16.89 11.58 -8.58
CA VAL A 128 17.30 12.93 -8.99
C VAL A 128 16.65 13.97 -8.08
N ALA A 129 15.33 13.84 -7.83
CA ALA A 129 14.61 14.65 -6.86
C ALA A 129 14.89 14.13 -5.44
N ASN A 130 15.47 14.95 -4.58
CA ASN A 130 15.89 14.60 -3.22
C ASN A 130 15.91 15.81 -2.29
N ALA A 131 16.22 15.61 -1.02
CA ALA A 131 16.24 16.68 -0.03
C ALA A 131 17.22 17.82 -0.37
N GLY A 132 18.31 17.55 -1.08
CA GLY A 132 19.31 18.56 -1.46
C GLY A 132 18.84 19.55 -2.54
N ASN A 133 17.74 19.24 -3.24
CA ASN A 133 17.14 20.10 -4.26
C ASN A 133 15.64 20.34 -4.04
N ASP A 134 15.18 20.27 -2.78
CA ASP A 134 13.77 20.42 -2.40
C ASP A 134 12.82 19.52 -3.21
N TYR A 135 13.26 18.31 -3.57
CA TYR A 135 12.51 17.35 -4.37
C TYR A 135 11.97 17.92 -5.69
N LEU A 136 12.63 18.94 -6.23
CA LEU A 136 12.24 19.66 -7.45
C LEU A 136 10.80 20.19 -7.40
N ILE A 137 10.39 20.75 -6.27
CA ILE A 137 9.04 21.29 -6.07
C ILE A 137 8.73 22.37 -7.12
N ASP A 138 7.68 22.16 -7.91
CA ASP A 138 7.06 23.21 -8.71
C ASP A 138 6.15 24.06 -7.83
N ARG A 139 6.61 25.24 -7.45
CA ARG A 139 5.88 26.19 -6.60
C ARG A 139 4.64 26.78 -7.27
N THR A 140 4.57 26.80 -8.60
CA THR A 140 3.37 27.23 -9.35
C THR A 140 2.32 26.13 -9.30
N ALA A 141 2.69 24.89 -9.60
CA ALA A 141 1.80 23.74 -9.47
C ALA A 141 1.29 23.59 -8.03
N GLN A 142 2.15 23.81 -7.02
CA GLN A 142 1.77 23.75 -5.61
C GLN A 142 0.67 24.76 -5.24
N LYS A 143 0.65 25.92 -5.89
CA LYS A 143 -0.37 26.96 -5.65
C LYS A 143 -1.67 26.73 -6.40
N THR A 144 -1.68 25.93 -7.45
CA THR A 144 -2.79 25.87 -8.40
C THR A 144 -3.42 24.49 -8.58
N THR A 145 -2.63 23.44 -8.71
CA THR A 145 -3.11 22.12 -9.16
C THR A 145 -2.69 20.94 -8.30
N SER A 146 -1.61 21.08 -7.52
CA SER A 146 -1.04 19.98 -6.74
C SER A 146 -0.79 20.43 -5.30
N TYR A 147 -1.16 19.63 -4.31
CA TYR A 147 -0.91 19.97 -2.91
C TYR A 147 0.58 20.10 -2.59
N THR A 148 1.41 19.24 -3.15
CA THR A 148 2.85 19.19 -2.88
C THR A 148 3.69 19.98 -3.88
N GLY A 149 3.24 20.11 -5.12
CA GLY A 149 4.06 20.55 -6.25
C GLY A 149 5.16 19.56 -6.65
N ILE A 150 5.21 18.39 -6.03
CA ILE A 150 6.17 17.32 -6.36
C ILE A 150 5.52 16.37 -7.37
N ASP A 151 6.20 16.11 -8.47
CA ASP A 151 5.74 15.14 -9.45
C ASP A 151 5.94 13.71 -8.90
N ALA A 152 5.04 12.81 -9.26
CA ALA A 152 4.98 11.40 -8.84
C ALA A 152 4.73 11.15 -7.33
N ILE A 153 3.77 10.28 -7.05
CA ILE A 153 3.35 9.88 -5.68
C ILE A 153 4.52 9.35 -4.85
N PHE A 154 5.42 8.56 -5.47
CA PHE A 154 6.56 8.01 -4.76
C PHE A 154 7.46 9.11 -4.17
N LEU A 155 7.74 10.16 -4.94
CA LEU A 155 8.58 11.27 -4.49
C LEU A 155 7.88 12.13 -3.42
N GLN A 156 6.55 12.25 -3.48
CA GLN A 156 5.77 12.91 -2.43
C GLN A 156 5.88 12.15 -1.10
N ASP A 157 5.75 10.81 -1.15
CA ASP A 157 5.91 9.95 0.02
C ASP A 157 7.36 10.01 0.55
N GLN A 158 8.35 9.98 -0.35
CA GLN A 158 9.77 10.10 0.01
C GLN A 158 10.06 11.42 0.71
N ALA A 159 9.58 12.54 0.17
CA ALA A 159 9.81 13.86 0.75
C ALA A 159 9.25 13.96 2.18
N VAL A 160 8.06 13.42 2.42
CA VAL A 160 7.45 13.41 3.76
C VAL A 160 8.25 12.52 4.73
N THR A 161 8.65 11.32 4.30
CA THR A 161 9.39 10.41 5.17
C THR A 161 10.80 10.91 5.48
N GLU A 162 11.54 11.40 4.50
CA GLU A 162 12.88 11.95 4.70
C GLU A 162 12.88 13.25 5.51
N SER A 163 11.82 14.06 5.42
CA SER A 163 11.68 15.30 6.22
C SER A 163 11.57 15.06 7.72
N MET A 164 11.30 13.82 8.16
CA MET A 164 11.28 13.46 9.58
C MET A 164 12.69 13.27 10.16
N GLY A 165 13.74 13.39 9.35
CA GLY A 165 15.14 13.18 9.73
C GLY A 165 15.62 11.74 9.53
N ALA A 166 16.93 11.54 9.64
CA ALA A 166 17.55 10.23 9.42
C ALA A 166 17.00 9.16 10.38
N ILE A 167 16.84 9.52 11.66
CA ILE A 167 16.18 8.67 12.67
C ILE A 167 15.02 9.47 13.25
N TYR A 168 13.80 8.98 13.01
CA TYR A 168 12.59 9.62 13.49
C TYR A 168 12.46 9.55 15.02
N ASP A 169 12.29 10.71 15.66
CA ASP A 169 12.04 10.80 17.10
C ASP A 169 10.61 10.38 17.44
N ARG A 170 10.46 9.12 17.88
CA ARG A 170 9.16 8.54 18.25
C ARG A 170 8.55 9.09 19.52
N THR A 171 9.27 9.88 20.31
CA THR A 171 8.71 10.53 21.50
C THR A 171 7.68 11.59 21.14
N ASN A 172 7.77 12.12 19.92
CA ASN A 172 6.82 13.08 19.35
C ASN A 172 5.66 12.43 18.59
N GLU A 173 5.64 11.10 18.48
CA GLU A 173 4.61 10.39 17.72
C GLU A 173 3.27 10.37 18.47
N ARG A 174 2.18 10.59 17.73
CA ARG A 174 0.81 10.53 18.25
C ARG A 174 -0.03 9.64 17.33
N LEU A 175 -0.13 8.37 17.70
CA LEU A 175 -0.89 7.38 16.93
C LEU A 175 -2.36 7.41 17.35
N GLY A 176 -3.25 7.44 16.36
CA GLY A 176 -4.68 7.43 16.51
C GLY A 176 -5.33 6.08 16.12
N THR A 177 -6.65 6.07 16.07
CA THR A 177 -7.43 4.88 15.70
C THR A 177 -7.19 4.43 14.25
N SER A 178 -6.82 5.34 13.36
CA SER A 178 -6.44 5.04 11.97
C SER A 178 -5.10 4.30 11.85
N ASP A 179 -4.28 4.33 12.90
CA ASP A 179 -2.92 3.79 12.91
C ASP A 179 -2.84 2.39 13.54
N GLN A 180 -3.99 1.75 13.77
CA GLN A 180 -4.07 0.42 14.41
C GLN A 180 -3.16 -0.62 13.76
N MET A 181 -3.07 -0.61 12.42
CA MET A 181 -2.18 -1.53 11.71
C MET A 181 -0.71 -1.25 12.02
N ILE A 182 -0.31 0.02 12.11
CA ILE A 182 1.07 0.41 12.45
C ILE A 182 1.42 -0.08 13.85
N ILE A 183 0.54 0.17 14.82
CA ILE A 183 0.71 -0.30 16.21
C ILE A 183 0.85 -1.82 16.24
N ARG A 184 -0.05 -2.53 15.54
CA ARG A 184 -0.06 -4.00 15.53
C ARG A 184 1.18 -4.56 14.84
N THR A 185 1.57 -4.00 13.71
CA THR A 185 2.76 -4.40 12.95
C THR A 185 4.02 -4.24 13.79
N ARG A 186 4.21 -3.08 14.43
CA ARG A 186 5.37 -2.84 15.30
C ARG A 186 5.42 -3.81 16.48
N LYS A 187 4.28 -4.04 17.12
CA LYS A 187 4.21 -5.02 18.22
C LYS A 187 4.64 -6.39 17.74
N ARG A 188 4.11 -6.88 16.62
CA ARG A 188 4.46 -8.20 16.07
C ARG A 188 5.92 -8.31 15.66
N LEU A 189 6.51 -7.26 15.09
CA LEU A 189 7.94 -7.24 14.75
C LEU A 189 8.81 -7.33 16.01
N ILE A 190 8.48 -6.57 17.05
CA ILE A 190 9.20 -6.62 18.34
C ILE A 190 9.06 -8.00 18.97
N ASP A 191 7.85 -8.56 19.01
CA ASP A 191 7.59 -9.88 19.59
C ASP A 191 8.36 -10.97 18.82
N ALA A 192 8.39 -10.90 17.48
CA ALA A 192 9.14 -11.83 16.65
C ALA A 192 10.66 -11.71 16.87
N ALA A 193 11.19 -10.49 16.95
CA ALA A 193 12.61 -10.26 17.23
C ALA A 193 13.01 -10.79 18.61
N ARG A 194 12.17 -10.58 19.62
CA ARG A 194 12.39 -11.14 20.98
C ARG A 194 12.35 -12.66 20.97
N ALA A 195 11.35 -13.26 20.31
CA ALA A 195 11.24 -14.71 20.21
C ALA A 195 12.47 -15.33 19.53
N LEU A 196 12.95 -14.72 18.44
CA LEU A 196 14.17 -15.17 17.76
C LEU A 196 15.38 -15.08 18.68
N ARG A 197 15.57 -13.94 19.36
CA ARG A 197 16.70 -13.73 20.29
C ARG A 197 16.67 -14.70 21.47
N ASP A 198 15.52 -14.88 22.09
CA ASP A 198 15.39 -15.57 23.38
C ASP A 198 15.23 -17.09 23.22
N THR A 199 14.65 -17.55 22.13
CA THR A 199 14.30 -18.96 21.91
C THR A 199 14.74 -19.53 20.57
N GLY A 200 15.32 -18.74 19.67
CA GLY A 200 15.65 -19.14 18.32
C GLY A 200 14.43 -19.32 17.38
N LYS A 201 13.21 -18.98 17.86
CA LYS A 201 12.00 -19.14 17.06
C LYS A 201 11.97 -18.13 15.92
N VAL A 202 11.97 -18.62 14.70
CA VAL A 202 11.82 -17.80 13.49
C VAL A 202 10.37 -17.39 13.26
N PRO A 203 10.10 -16.25 12.58
CA PRO A 203 8.74 -15.88 12.19
C PRO A 203 8.10 -16.92 11.27
N PRO A 204 6.76 -17.06 11.31
CA PRO A 204 6.05 -17.84 10.28
C PRO A 204 6.46 -17.36 8.89
N GLY A 205 6.48 -18.22 7.91
CA GLY A 205 6.88 -17.89 6.54
C GLY A 205 8.37 -18.04 6.25
N VAL A 206 9.25 -18.15 7.26
CA VAL A 206 10.65 -18.57 7.05
C VAL A 206 10.67 -20.05 6.62
N ASP A 207 9.94 -20.89 7.36
CA ASP A 207 9.86 -22.32 7.09
C ASP A 207 8.71 -22.68 6.14
N ASP A 208 7.69 -21.83 6.04
CA ASP A 208 6.55 -21.98 5.11
C ASP A 208 6.33 -20.69 4.28
N PRO A 209 7.08 -20.51 3.19
CA PRO A 209 6.91 -19.34 2.32
C PRO A 209 5.54 -19.28 1.62
N GLY A 210 4.77 -20.37 1.62
CA GLY A 210 3.43 -20.42 1.06
C GLY A 210 2.45 -19.44 1.71
N VAL A 211 2.67 -19.05 2.97
CA VAL A 211 1.86 -18.05 3.67
C VAL A 211 1.88 -16.68 2.99
N TYR A 212 2.92 -16.37 2.22
CA TYR A 212 3.06 -15.11 1.46
C TYR A 212 2.30 -15.10 0.13
N ALA A 213 1.66 -16.21 -0.25
CA ALA A 213 0.88 -16.30 -1.48
C ALA A 213 -0.46 -15.56 -1.34
N VAL A 214 -0.42 -14.27 -1.07
CA VAL A 214 -1.58 -13.42 -0.80
C VAL A 214 -1.64 -12.20 -1.71
N ARG A 215 -2.82 -11.56 -1.76
CA ARG A 215 -3.09 -10.35 -2.54
C ARG A 215 -3.69 -9.26 -1.66
N SER A 216 -3.56 -8.03 -2.11
CA SER A 216 -4.22 -6.84 -1.59
C SER A 216 -5.13 -6.23 -2.67
N GLY A 217 -6.08 -5.39 -2.28
CA GLY A 217 -6.96 -4.71 -3.23
C GLY A 217 -8.29 -4.28 -2.64
N GLY A 218 -9.15 -3.76 -3.50
CA GLY A 218 -10.51 -3.34 -3.16
C GLY A 218 -11.55 -4.42 -3.45
N ALA A 219 -12.55 -4.52 -2.59
CA ALA A 219 -13.71 -5.40 -2.76
C ALA A 219 -14.99 -4.73 -2.23
N LEU A 220 -16.13 -5.08 -2.83
CA LEU A 220 -17.46 -4.77 -2.29
C LEU A 220 -17.95 -5.98 -1.50
N LEU A 221 -18.35 -5.78 -0.26
CA LEU A 221 -18.89 -6.83 0.61
C LEU A 221 -20.26 -6.43 1.10
N VAL A 222 -21.11 -7.40 1.38
CA VAL A 222 -22.37 -7.17 2.09
C VAL A 222 -22.05 -6.59 3.47
N ARG A 223 -22.84 -5.60 3.89
CA ARG A 223 -22.65 -4.95 5.19
C ARG A 223 -22.66 -5.94 6.33
N GLY A 224 -21.66 -5.86 7.21
CA GLY A 224 -21.53 -6.75 8.36
C GLY A 224 -20.98 -8.15 8.04
N ALA A 225 -20.59 -8.43 6.81
CA ALA A 225 -19.90 -9.68 6.48
C ALA A 225 -18.57 -9.79 7.25
N ASP A 226 -18.20 -11.01 7.61
CA ASP A 226 -16.83 -11.28 8.06
C ASP A 226 -15.87 -11.07 6.87
N TRP A 227 -15.21 -9.93 6.88
CA TRP A 227 -14.35 -9.50 5.78
C TRP A 227 -13.15 -10.42 5.55
N VAL A 228 -12.66 -11.09 6.60
CA VAL A 228 -11.55 -12.03 6.51
C VAL A 228 -11.99 -13.28 5.75
N GLU A 229 -13.15 -13.79 6.12
CA GLU A 229 -13.71 -15.00 5.49
C GLU A 229 -14.22 -14.69 4.07
N ALA A 230 -15.02 -13.66 3.91
CA ALA A 230 -15.63 -13.27 2.64
C ALA A 230 -14.60 -12.99 1.53
N THR A 231 -13.39 -12.59 1.90
CA THR A 231 -12.31 -12.30 0.93
C THR A 231 -11.25 -13.39 0.82
N ARG A 232 -11.39 -14.50 1.53
CA ARG A 232 -10.38 -15.55 1.62
C ARG A 232 -9.89 -16.03 0.25
N GLU A 233 -10.81 -16.38 -0.63
CA GLU A 233 -10.46 -16.89 -1.96
C GLU A 233 -9.84 -15.83 -2.86
N LEU A 234 -10.40 -14.61 -2.86
CA LEU A 234 -9.89 -13.51 -3.67
C LEU A 234 -8.48 -13.06 -3.24
N ARG A 235 -8.12 -13.29 -1.99
CA ARG A 235 -6.78 -12.95 -1.45
C ARG A 235 -5.70 -13.98 -1.79
N LYS A 236 -6.03 -15.15 -2.29
CA LYS A 236 -5.02 -16.15 -2.69
C LYS A 236 -4.26 -15.68 -3.93
N ALA A 237 -2.93 -15.56 -3.84
CA ALA A 237 -2.08 -15.33 -5.01
C ALA A 237 -1.87 -16.66 -5.77
N GLY A 238 -1.56 -16.54 -7.07
CA GLY A 238 -1.36 -17.71 -7.93
C GLY A 238 -2.64 -18.35 -8.48
N ILE A 239 -3.81 -17.98 -7.98
CA ILE A 239 -5.10 -18.41 -8.50
C ILE A 239 -5.61 -17.34 -9.47
N GLU A 240 -6.00 -17.75 -10.67
CA GLU A 240 -6.68 -16.87 -11.62
C GLU A 240 -8.17 -16.81 -11.31
N HIS A 241 -8.74 -15.61 -11.44
CA HIS A 241 -10.17 -15.36 -11.25
C HIS A 241 -10.81 -14.89 -12.57
N PRO A 242 -11.11 -15.80 -13.53
CA PRO A 242 -11.60 -15.45 -14.87
C PRO A 242 -12.91 -14.65 -14.85
N GLY A 243 -13.78 -14.91 -13.87
CA GLY A 243 -15.02 -14.19 -13.67
C GLY A 243 -14.78 -12.71 -13.33
N LEU A 244 -13.82 -12.44 -12.45
CA LEU A 244 -13.42 -11.06 -12.10
C LEU A 244 -12.79 -10.34 -13.29
N THR A 245 -11.95 -11.02 -14.07
CA THR A 245 -11.32 -10.45 -15.26
C THR A 245 -12.37 -10.00 -16.27
N ARG A 246 -13.39 -10.83 -16.53
CA ARG A 246 -14.51 -10.48 -17.42
C ARG A 246 -15.33 -9.32 -16.88
N ALA A 247 -15.57 -9.29 -15.61
CA ALA A 247 -16.34 -8.28 -14.93
C ALA A 247 -15.66 -6.90 -14.95
N VAL A 248 -14.36 -6.85 -14.72
CA VAL A 248 -13.59 -5.61 -14.76
C VAL A 248 -13.50 -5.06 -16.20
N LEU A 249 -13.43 -5.91 -17.20
CA LEU A 249 -13.48 -5.50 -18.61
C LEU A 249 -14.89 -5.07 -19.06
N GLY A 250 -15.95 -5.54 -18.38
CA GLY A 250 -17.36 -5.24 -18.69
C GLY A 250 -18.09 -4.31 -17.72
N GLY A 251 -17.39 -3.76 -16.70
CA GLY A 251 -17.98 -3.09 -15.55
C GLY A 251 -18.04 -4.02 -14.33
N LEU A 252 -17.68 -3.53 -13.14
CA LEU A 252 -17.56 -4.37 -11.94
C LEU A 252 -18.88 -5.05 -11.57
N PRO A 253 -18.91 -6.37 -11.30
CA PRO A 253 -20.00 -6.97 -10.56
C PRO A 253 -19.84 -6.70 -9.08
N ALA A 254 -20.96 -6.56 -8.38
CA ALA A 254 -21.02 -6.84 -6.96
C ALA A 254 -20.68 -8.34 -6.74
N VAL A 255 -19.76 -8.65 -5.84
CA VAL A 255 -19.51 -9.99 -5.32
C VAL A 255 -20.45 -10.22 -4.15
#